data_a0ecbe2796f2a978349a555aba0639d9
#
_entry.id   a0ecbe2796f2a978349a555aba0639d9
#
_cell.length_a   1.000
_cell.length_b   1.000
_cell.length_c   1.000
_cell.angle_alpha   90.00
_cell.angle_beta   90.00
_cell.angle_gamma   90.00
#
_symmetry.space_group_name_H-M   'P 1'
#
loop_
_entity.id
_entity.type
_entity.pdbx_description
1 polymer ?
#
loop_
_entity_poly.entity_id
_entity_poly.type
_entity_poly.pdbx_seq_one_letter_code
_entity_poly.pdbx_strand_id
1 'polypeptide(L)'
;MKKLFTLLALVLTLITFAQAPQGFNYQATVRNSAGALIVNQNVNFKFNIMLNSATSLPIFSETHLAPTDDLGQVNLVIGTGTATTGSFSTINWGSGNYYLGIELNTGSGYVAMGTTQLLSVPYALYANSSGNSVNDNGFIHYIGELYGGGIVISVWKTNGVEHGLIASLTDLSAGIQWTTPAFQSTLIGLAAQNYRDGFANTNAIVNQAGAGTTYAAGLCKAYNAGGFTDWYLPSGWELNLCYSSALIVNEILGDTNGFKFTQHYWTSNEGFSGPATNAMRNFFGYFGVYAANKANLNSVRAVRKF
;
A
#
# COMPACT_ATOMS: atom_id res chain seq x y z
N MET A 1 -30.04 -31.59 8.90
CA MET A 1 -30.53 -30.71 7.85
C MET A 1 -30.80 -29.28 8.34
N LYS A 2 -31.60 -29.05 9.40
CA LYS A 2 -31.88 -27.67 9.88
C LYS A 2 -30.63 -26.84 10.23
N LYS A 3 -29.64 -27.43 10.92
CA LYS A 3 -28.38 -26.75 11.31
C LYS A 3 -27.49 -26.40 10.10
N LEU A 4 -27.53 -27.19 9.02
CA LEU A 4 -26.78 -26.93 7.78
C LEU A 4 -27.41 -25.77 7.00
N PHE A 5 -28.74 -25.66 6.99
CA PHE A 5 -29.47 -24.53 6.39
C PHE A 5 -29.24 -23.22 7.12
N THR A 6 -29.13 -23.24 8.47
CA THR A 6 -28.85 -22.05 9.28
C THR A 6 -27.42 -21.55 9.04
N LEU A 7 -26.46 -22.46 8.90
CA LEU A 7 -25.05 -22.11 8.60
C LEU A 7 -24.91 -21.53 7.19
N LEU A 8 -25.61 -22.09 6.19
CA LEU A 8 -25.63 -21.59 4.81
C LEU A 8 -26.30 -20.21 4.70
N ALA A 9 -27.36 -19.96 5.46
CA ALA A 9 -28.02 -18.66 5.53
C ALA A 9 -27.12 -17.58 6.17
N LEU A 10 -26.30 -17.95 7.18
CA LEU A 10 -25.34 -17.04 7.84
C LEU A 10 -24.19 -16.63 6.94
N VAL A 11 -23.74 -17.52 6.04
CA VAL A 11 -22.64 -17.26 5.08
C VAL A 11 -23.10 -16.34 3.93
N LEU A 12 -24.38 -16.35 3.57
CA LEU A 12 -24.94 -15.51 2.50
C LEU A 12 -25.11 -14.02 2.88
N THR A 13 -25.00 -13.67 4.16
CA THR A 13 -25.19 -12.27 4.63
C THR A 13 -23.91 -11.44 4.64
N LEU A 14 -22.73 -11.97 4.24
CA LEU A 14 -21.44 -11.30 4.37
C LEU A 14 -20.95 -10.57 3.12
N ILE A 15 -21.77 -10.45 2.05
CA ILE A 15 -21.36 -9.74 0.83
C ILE A 15 -22.28 -8.52 0.60
N THR A 16 -22.23 -7.54 1.51
CA THR A 16 -22.72 -6.20 1.20
C THR A 16 -21.54 -5.29 0.92
N PHE A 17 -21.18 -5.15 -0.35
CA PHE A 17 -20.30 -4.07 -0.77
C PHE A 17 -21.09 -2.75 -0.68
N ALA A 18 -20.72 -1.87 0.23
CA ALA A 18 -21.19 -0.50 0.23
C ALA A 18 -20.50 0.23 -0.96
N GLN A 19 -21.07 0.11 -2.15
CA GLN A 19 -20.62 0.89 -3.30
C GLN A 19 -21.08 2.35 -3.12
N ALA A 20 -20.16 3.29 -3.38
CA ALA A 20 -20.53 4.70 -3.46
C ALA A 20 -21.62 4.89 -4.53
N PRO A 21 -22.62 5.77 -4.30
CA PRO A 21 -23.65 6.06 -5.29
C PRO A 21 -23.02 6.44 -6.64
N GLN A 22 -23.46 5.76 -7.71
CA GLN A 22 -22.96 5.98 -9.06
C GLN A 22 -23.70 7.15 -9.71
N GLY A 23 -23.53 8.36 -9.18
CA GLY A 23 -24.15 9.56 -9.69
C GLY A 23 -24.07 10.74 -8.72
N PHE A 24 -24.38 11.92 -9.23
CA PHE A 24 -24.47 13.14 -8.41
C PHE A 24 -25.66 14.00 -8.83
N ASN A 25 -26.23 14.72 -7.86
CA ASN A 25 -27.41 15.54 -8.05
C ASN A 25 -27.10 16.78 -8.93
N TYR A 26 -28.03 17.08 -9.83
CA TYR A 26 -28.05 18.26 -10.65
C TYR A 26 -29.41 18.93 -10.57
N GLN A 27 -29.44 20.24 -10.33
CA GLN A 27 -30.64 21.07 -10.30
C GLN A 27 -30.47 22.31 -11.18
N ALA A 28 -31.49 22.62 -11.97
CA ALA A 28 -31.48 23.81 -12.82
C ALA A 28 -32.87 24.40 -12.96
N THR A 29 -32.93 25.72 -13.27
CA THR A 29 -34.14 26.40 -13.69
C THR A 29 -34.06 26.63 -15.20
N VAL A 30 -35.04 26.12 -15.94
CA VAL A 30 -35.08 26.14 -17.40
C VAL A 30 -35.79 27.42 -17.87
N ARG A 31 -35.13 28.12 -18.81
CA ARG A 31 -35.67 29.32 -19.44
C ARG A 31 -35.56 29.23 -20.96
N ASN A 32 -36.48 29.84 -21.67
CA ASN A 32 -36.37 30.01 -23.12
C ASN A 32 -35.38 31.12 -23.50
N SER A 33 -35.14 31.30 -24.79
CA SER A 33 -34.23 32.35 -25.32
C SER A 33 -34.63 33.77 -24.97
N ALA A 34 -35.87 34.04 -24.62
CA ALA A 34 -36.38 35.31 -24.14
C ALA A 34 -36.28 35.49 -22.61
N GLY A 35 -35.71 34.50 -21.90
CA GLY A 35 -35.54 34.52 -20.44
C GLY A 35 -36.79 34.09 -19.64
N ALA A 36 -37.93 33.76 -20.30
CA ALA A 36 -39.14 33.28 -19.61
C ALA A 36 -38.96 31.82 -19.14
N LEU A 37 -39.56 31.49 -17.98
CA LEU A 37 -39.56 30.16 -17.44
C LEU A 37 -40.30 29.15 -18.37
N ILE A 38 -39.73 28.00 -18.53
CA ILE A 38 -40.39 26.83 -19.16
C ILE A 38 -40.95 25.98 -18.02
N VAL A 39 -42.26 26.05 -17.83
CA VAL A 39 -42.96 25.41 -16.71
C VAL A 39 -43.84 24.28 -17.16
N ASN A 40 -43.94 23.20 -16.36
CA ASN A 40 -44.82 22.06 -16.58
C ASN A 40 -44.66 21.45 -17.99
N GLN A 41 -43.43 21.39 -18.51
CA GLN A 41 -43.12 20.84 -19.83
C GLN A 41 -41.93 19.85 -19.72
N ASN A 42 -41.96 18.84 -20.62
CA ASN A 42 -40.83 17.94 -20.77
C ASN A 42 -39.74 18.61 -21.58
N VAL A 43 -38.53 18.54 -21.06
CA VAL A 43 -37.30 19.03 -21.70
C VAL A 43 -36.24 17.92 -21.72
N ASN A 44 -35.39 17.93 -22.74
CA ASN A 44 -34.29 16.97 -22.83
C ASN A 44 -33.00 17.62 -22.47
N PHE A 45 -32.30 17.05 -21.49
CA PHE A 45 -30.92 17.39 -21.16
C PHE A 45 -29.98 16.39 -21.79
N LYS A 46 -28.81 16.87 -22.20
CA LYS A 46 -27.66 16.03 -22.48
C LYS A 46 -26.48 16.52 -21.64
N PHE A 47 -25.89 15.64 -20.87
CA PHE A 47 -24.73 15.88 -20.05
C PHE A 47 -23.51 15.22 -20.70
N ASN A 48 -22.39 15.96 -20.75
CA ASN A 48 -21.14 15.51 -21.30
C ASN A 48 -20.05 15.65 -20.24
N ILE A 49 -19.33 14.58 -19.91
CA ILE A 49 -18.18 14.63 -19.02
C ILE A 49 -16.91 14.56 -19.87
N MET A 50 -16.07 15.56 -19.73
CA MET A 50 -14.80 15.72 -20.45
C MET A 50 -13.62 15.67 -19.49
N LEU A 51 -12.49 15.11 -19.93
CA LEU A 51 -11.26 14.99 -19.16
C LEU A 51 -10.24 16.04 -19.60
N ASN A 52 -9.60 16.67 -18.64
CA ASN A 52 -8.48 17.62 -18.75
C ASN A 52 -8.79 18.97 -19.43
N SER A 53 -9.84 19.11 -20.25
CA SER A 53 -10.19 20.35 -20.91
C SER A 53 -11.69 20.45 -21.15
N ALA A 54 -12.23 21.68 -21.04
CA ALA A 54 -13.63 21.99 -21.37
C ALA A 54 -14.00 21.77 -22.85
N THR A 55 -13.01 21.58 -23.72
CA THR A 55 -13.18 21.41 -25.18
C THR A 55 -12.76 20.01 -25.64
N SER A 56 -12.39 19.11 -24.74
CA SER A 56 -12.05 17.72 -25.07
C SER A 56 -13.30 16.98 -25.56
N LEU A 57 -13.10 15.90 -26.31
CA LEU A 57 -14.18 14.96 -26.61
C LEU A 57 -14.72 14.36 -25.30
N PRO A 58 -16.06 14.22 -25.17
CA PRO A 58 -16.64 13.60 -23.99
C PRO A 58 -16.19 12.14 -23.82
N ILE A 59 -15.76 11.80 -22.63
CA ILE A 59 -15.48 10.40 -22.23
C ILE A 59 -16.77 9.69 -21.78
N PHE A 60 -17.77 10.47 -21.37
CA PHE A 60 -19.09 9.99 -21.01
C PHE A 60 -20.16 11.01 -21.46
N SER A 61 -21.26 10.54 -22.00
CA SER A 61 -22.45 11.36 -22.32
C SER A 61 -23.72 10.58 -22.02
N GLU A 62 -24.70 11.28 -21.48
CA GLU A 62 -26.04 10.72 -21.24
C GLU A 62 -27.13 11.74 -21.54
N THR A 63 -28.35 11.25 -21.73
CA THR A 63 -29.55 12.08 -21.94
C THR A 63 -30.59 11.82 -20.87
N HIS A 64 -31.33 12.87 -20.49
CA HIS A 64 -32.47 12.82 -19.58
C HIS A 64 -33.65 13.54 -20.17
N LEU A 65 -34.81 12.88 -20.15
CA LEU A 65 -36.10 13.51 -20.37
C LEU A 65 -36.73 13.83 -19.01
N ALA A 66 -36.90 15.10 -18.69
CA ALA A 66 -37.37 15.52 -17.38
C ALA A 66 -38.48 16.57 -17.50
N PRO A 67 -39.56 16.51 -16.69
CA PRO A 67 -40.55 17.56 -16.59
C PRO A 67 -39.97 18.72 -15.74
N THR A 68 -40.23 19.95 -16.16
CA THR A 68 -40.07 21.14 -15.31
C THR A 68 -41.28 21.27 -14.39
N ASP A 69 -41.09 21.80 -13.19
CA ASP A 69 -42.17 22.14 -12.26
C ASP A 69 -42.80 23.52 -12.59
N ASP A 70 -43.67 24.01 -11.71
CA ASP A 70 -44.37 25.31 -11.84
C ASP A 70 -43.42 26.52 -11.68
N LEU A 71 -42.18 26.30 -11.21
CA LEU A 71 -41.09 27.29 -11.14
C LEU A 71 -40.05 27.10 -12.25
N GLY A 72 -40.27 26.18 -13.18
CA GLY A 72 -39.36 25.86 -14.27
C GLY A 72 -38.13 25.06 -13.79
N GLN A 73 -38.17 24.44 -12.61
CA GLN A 73 -37.03 23.69 -12.06
C GLN A 73 -37.08 22.22 -12.51
N VAL A 74 -35.87 21.65 -12.64
CA VAL A 74 -35.64 20.22 -12.83
C VAL A 74 -34.67 19.72 -11.78
N ASN A 75 -34.86 18.49 -11.30
CA ASN A 75 -33.97 17.79 -10.42
C ASN A 75 -33.60 16.46 -11.09
N LEU A 76 -32.30 16.22 -11.29
CA LEU A 76 -31.77 15.07 -12.01
C LEU A 76 -30.61 14.45 -11.23
N VAL A 77 -30.29 13.18 -11.52
CA VAL A 77 -29.09 12.53 -11.02
C VAL A 77 -28.23 12.18 -12.24
N ILE A 78 -27.14 12.91 -12.43
CA ILE A 78 -26.14 12.62 -13.47
C ILE A 78 -25.48 11.27 -13.14
N GLY A 79 -25.42 10.37 -14.13
CA GLY A 79 -24.98 8.98 -13.99
C GLY A 79 -26.13 7.97 -14.04
N THR A 80 -27.41 8.43 -14.04
CA THR A 80 -28.59 7.55 -14.09
C THR A 80 -29.42 7.71 -15.38
N GLY A 81 -28.98 8.57 -16.28
CA GLY A 81 -29.66 8.81 -17.58
C GLY A 81 -29.40 7.72 -18.61
N THR A 82 -29.89 7.95 -19.84
CA THR A 82 -29.61 7.05 -20.96
C THR A 82 -28.23 7.38 -21.55
N ALA A 83 -27.25 6.52 -21.32
CA ALA A 83 -25.89 6.72 -21.82
C ALA A 83 -25.86 6.69 -23.35
N THR A 84 -25.18 7.67 -23.95
CA THR A 84 -24.92 7.77 -25.40
C THR A 84 -23.45 7.59 -25.74
N THR A 85 -22.55 7.78 -24.78
CA THR A 85 -21.11 7.56 -24.90
C THR A 85 -20.55 7.09 -23.57
N GLY A 86 -19.73 6.05 -23.57
CA GLY A 86 -19.04 5.53 -22.37
C GLY A 86 -19.96 4.97 -21.30
N SER A 87 -19.41 4.77 -20.10
CA SER A 87 -20.16 4.32 -18.92
C SER A 87 -19.73 5.14 -17.70
N PHE A 88 -20.70 5.65 -16.94
CA PHE A 88 -20.44 6.46 -15.75
C PHE A 88 -19.62 5.71 -14.69
N SER A 89 -19.91 4.42 -14.48
CA SER A 89 -19.25 3.57 -13.49
C SER A 89 -17.79 3.26 -13.82
N THR A 90 -17.34 3.47 -15.07
CA THR A 90 -15.96 3.21 -15.51
C THR A 90 -15.11 4.48 -15.53
N ILE A 91 -15.64 5.64 -15.17
CA ILE A 91 -14.88 6.89 -15.10
C ILE A 91 -13.88 6.80 -13.95
N ASN A 92 -12.58 6.92 -14.29
CA ASN A 92 -11.53 7.02 -13.28
C ASN A 92 -11.38 8.47 -12.80
N TRP A 93 -12.17 8.86 -11.82
CA TRP A 93 -12.21 10.22 -11.27
C TRP A 93 -10.88 10.75 -10.72
N GLY A 94 -9.88 9.88 -10.56
CA GLY A 94 -8.51 10.26 -10.14
C GLY A 94 -7.56 10.64 -11.28
N SER A 95 -7.98 10.54 -12.56
CA SER A 95 -7.07 10.69 -13.71
C SER A 95 -6.77 12.13 -14.12
N GLY A 96 -7.44 13.14 -13.54
CA GLY A 96 -7.22 14.55 -13.89
C GLY A 96 -8.40 15.44 -13.57
N ASN A 97 -8.48 16.60 -14.23
CA ASN A 97 -9.57 17.55 -14.07
C ASN A 97 -10.76 17.18 -14.98
N TYR A 98 -11.95 17.19 -14.41
CA TYR A 98 -13.17 16.87 -15.14
C TYR A 98 -14.02 18.12 -15.37
N TYR A 99 -14.72 18.15 -16.51
CA TYR A 99 -15.60 19.24 -16.91
C TYR A 99 -16.95 18.67 -17.27
N LEU A 100 -18.00 19.35 -16.84
CA LEU A 100 -19.41 19.04 -17.18
C LEU A 100 -19.90 20.03 -18.22
N GLY A 101 -20.14 19.54 -19.42
CA GLY A 101 -20.85 20.26 -20.46
C GLY A 101 -22.35 19.93 -20.43
N ILE A 102 -23.19 20.91 -20.60
CA ILE A 102 -24.64 20.79 -20.54
C ILE A 102 -25.23 21.28 -21.85
N GLU A 103 -26.09 20.47 -22.43
CA GLU A 103 -26.90 20.83 -23.59
C GLU A 103 -28.40 20.64 -23.25
N LEU A 104 -29.22 21.54 -23.72
CA LEU A 104 -30.65 21.55 -23.50
C LEU A 104 -31.40 21.53 -24.83
N ASN A 105 -32.41 20.68 -24.91
CA ASN A 105 -33.36 20.67 -26.03
C ASN A 105 -34.79 20.89 -25.52
N THR A 106 -35.40 21.98 -25.93
CA THR A 106 -36.80 22.39 -25.64
C THR A 106 -37.73 22.19 -26.84
N GLY A 107 -37.31 21.36 -27.83
CA GLY A 107 -38.08 21.04 -29.01
C GLY A 107 -37.43 21.42 -30.34
N SER A 108 -36.33 22.21 -30.34
CA SER A 108 -35.65 22.69 -31.56
C SER A 108 -34.24 22.12 -31.75
N GLY A 109 -33.88 21.04 -31.02
CA GLY A 109 -32.56 20.48 -31.00
C GLY A 109 -31.77 20.87 -29.76
N TYR A 110 -30.60 20.24 -29.55
CA TYR A 110 -29.72 20.52 -28.43
C TYR A 110 -28.95 21.81 -28.62
N VAL A 111 -28.99 22.69 -27.62
CA VAL A 111 -28.23 23.95 -27.53
C VAL A 111 -27.32 23.87 -26.33
N ALA A 112 -26.05 24.21 -26.50
CA ALA A 112 -25.07 24.24 -25.42
C ALA A 112 -25.42 25.35 -24.40
N MET A 113 -25.49 24.95 -23.12
CA MET A 113 -25.77 25.85 -21.99
C MET A 113 -24.52 26.29 -21.27
N GLY A 114 -23.39 25.68 -21.58
CA GLY A 114 -22.07 25.98 -20.98
C GLY A 114 -21.35 24.73 -20.51
N THR A 115 -20.09 24.96 -20.14
CA THR A 115 -19.22 23.91 -19.58
C THR A 115 -18.57 24.48 -18.32
N THR A 116 -18.57 23.71 -17.24
CA THR A 116 -17.95 24.06 -15.96
C THR A 116 -17.04 22.95 -15.47
N GLN A 117 -15.98 23.30 -14.76
CA GLN A 117 -15.13 22.31 -14.09
C GLN A 117 -15.87 21.68 -12.91
N LEU A 118 -15.80 20.35 -12.79
CA LEU A 118 -16.29 19.63 -11.63
C LEU A 118 -15.26 19.78 -10.50
N LEU A 119 -15.63 20.48 -9.45
CA LEU A 119 -14.83 20.65 -8.25
C LEU A 119 -15.24 19.60 -7.21
N SER A 120 -14.28 19.14 -6.40
CA SER A 120 -14.55 18.19 -5.34
C SER A 120 -15.50 18.79 -4.30
N VAL A 121 -16.52 18.03 -3.93
CA VAL A 121 -17.36 18.33 -2.76
C VAL A 121 -16.66 17.88 -1.46
N PRO A 122 -16.96 18.45 -0.28
CA PRO A 122 -16.27 18.10 0.98
C PRO A 122 -16.20 16.59 1.27
N TYR A 123 -17.25 15.83 0.97
CA TYR A 123 -17.28 14.37 1.14
C TYR A 123 -16.31 13.64 0.18
N ALA A 124 -16.18 14.10 -1.06
CA ALA A 124 -15.24 13.53 -2.03
C ALA A 124 -13.78 13.86 -1.67
N LEU A 125 -13.51 15.02 -1.09
CA LEU A 125 -12.20 15.37 -0.53
C LEU A 125 -11.84 14.45 0.64
N TYR A 126 -12.81 14.15 1.50
CA TYR A 126 -12.62 13.20 2.60
C TYR A 126 -12.40 11.76 2.08
N ALA A 127 -13.19 11.29 1.11
CA ALA A 127 -13.05 9.98 0.51
C ALA A 127 -11.70 9.82 -0.25
N ASN A 128 -11.22 10.88 -0.91
CA ASN A 128 -9.90 10.87 -1.55
C ASN A 128 -8.77 10.77 -0.51
N SER A 129 -8.92 11.33 0.66
CA SER A 129 -7.97 11.18 1.76
C SER A 129 -8.09 9.82 2.47
N SER A 130 -9.24 9.14 2.41
CA SER A 130 -9.46 7.82 3.00
C SER A 130 -9.17 6.65 2.02
N GLY A 131 -9.26 6.88 0.72
CA GLY A 131 -8.93 5.91 -0.35
C GLY A 131 -7.42 5.75 -0.58
N ASN A 132 -6.64 6.77 -0.28
CA ASN A 132 -5.23 6.64 0.03
C ASN A 132 -5.17 6.31 1.52
N SER A 133 -4.94 5.07 1.88
CA SER A 133 -4.50 4.71 3.24
C SER A 133 -3.06 5.22 3.45
N VAL A 134 -2.89 6.54 3.28
CA VAL A 134 -1.76 7.25 3.84
C VAL A 134 -2.13 7.33 5.31
N ASN A 135 -1.50 6.53 6.17
CA ASN A 135 -1.47 6.83 7.59
C ASN A 135 -1.29 8.35 7.72
N ASP A 136 -1.92 9.00 8.72
CA ASP A 136 -1.87 10.47 8.93
C ASP A 136 -0.46 11.09 8.84
N ASN A 137 0.58 10.26 8.78
CA ASN A 137 2.00 10.58 8.62
C ASN A 137 2.49 10.63 7.16
N GLY A 138 1.61 10.44 6.17
CA GLY A 138 1.95 10.49 4.75
C GLY A 138 2.75 9.29 4.21
N PHE A 139 2.79 8.15 4.93
CA PHE A 139 3.38 6.90 4.46
C PHE A 139 2.35 6.04 3.73
N ILE A 140 2.79 5.31 2.69
CA ILE A 140 1.97 4.34 1.95
C ILE A 140 1.93 3.01 2.72
N HIS A 141 3.08 2.61 3.29
CA HIS A 141 3.24 1.38 4.03
C HIS A 141 3.26 1.62 5.55
N TYR A 142 2.94 0.60 6.35
CA TYR A 142 2.91 0.67 7.82
C TYR A 142 3.57 -0.54 8.46
N ILE A 143 4.03 -0.37 9.70
CA ILE A 143 4.65 -1.46 10.47
C ILE A 143 3.59 -2.56 10.72
N GLY A 144 3.95 -3.81 10.39
CA GLY A 144 3.06 -4.96 10.48
C GLY A 144 2.36 -5.31 9.18
N GLU A 145 2.47 -4.52 8.11
CA GLU A 145 1.94 -4.85 6.80
C GLU A 145 2.67 -6.06 6.19
N LEU A 146 1.90 -7.00 5.63
CA LEU A 146 2.45 -8.08 4.81
C LEU A 146 2.76 -7.54 3.41
N TYR A 147 4.02 -7.28 3.12
CA TYR A 147 4.47 -6.66 1.89
C TYR A 147 5.83 -7.19 1.43
N GLY A 148 6.07 -7.21 0.12
CA GLY A 148 7.37 -7.52 -0.48
C GLY A 148 7.98 -8.87 -0.08
N GLY A 149 7.15 -9.89 0.16
CA GLY A 149 7.56 -11.24 0.55
C GLY A 149 7.84 -11.43 2.04
N GLY A 150 7.52 -10.44 2.88
CA GLY A 150 7.71 -10.48 4.33
C GLY A 150 6.74 -9.57 5.08
N ILE A 151 7.18 -9.04 6.21
CA ILE A 151 6.43 -8.11 7.06
C ILE A 151 7.23 -6.81 7.24
N VAL A 152 6.57 -5.67 7.06
CA VAL A 152 7.18 -4.34 7.25
C VAL A 152 7.49 -4.12 8.73
N ILE A 153 8.74 -3.78 9.04
CA ILE A 153 9.22 -3.52 10.41
C ILE A 153 9.59 -2.08 10.64
N SER A 154 9.81 -1.29 9.58
CA SER A 154 10.10 0.14 9.67
C SER A 154 9.81 0.82 8.36
N VAL A 155 9.36 2.09 8.42
CA VAL A 155 9.19 2.99 7.27
C VAL A 155 9.82 4.33 7.59
N TRP A 156 10.42 4.99 6.57
CA TRP A 156 10.97 6.35 6.68
C TRP A 156 10.95 7.05 5.33
N LYS A 157 11.14 8.37 5.32
CA LYS A 157 11.27 9.15 4.09
C LYS A 157 12.64 9.79 3.98
N THR A 158 13.18 9.77 2.75
CA THR A 158 14.37 10.53 2.39
C THR A 158 14.05 11.35 1.16
N ASN A 159 14.15 12.68 1.26
CA ASN A 159 13.78 13.61 0.18
C ASN A 159 12.36 13.38 -0.37
N GLY A 160 11.40 13.04 0.51
CA GLY A 160 10.01 12.79 0.14
C GLY A 160 9.73 11.39 -0.43
N VAL A 161 10.75 10.60 -0.72
CA VAL A 161 10.62 9.20 -1.18
C VAL A 161 10.50 8.29 0.04
N GLU A 162 9.51 7.40 0.01
CA GLU A 162 9.31 6.39 1.05
C GLU A 162 10.28 5.23 0.88
N HIS A 163 10.80 4.78 1.99
CA HIS A 163 11.64 3.60 2.14
C HIS A 163 11.18 2.80 3.34
N GLY A 164 11.52 1.52 3.36
CA GLY A 164 11.23 0.68 4.51
C GLY A 164 12.17 -0.51 4.63
N LEU A 165 12.02 -1.19 5.77
CA LEU A 165 12.69 -2.44 6.05
C LEU A 165 11.62 -3.53 6.26
N ILE A 166 11.79 -4.65 5.59
CA ILE A 166 10.92 -5.84 5.65
C ILE A 166 11.72 -6.97 6.29
N ALA A 167 11.10 -7.71 7.22
CA ALA A 167 11.66 -8.94 7.75
C ALA A 167 10.99 -10.17 7.13
N SER A 168 11.71 -11.30 7.05
CA SER A 168 11.12 -12.60 6.69
C SER A 168 9.98 -12.97 7.64
N LEU A 169 8.97 -13.70 7.19
CA LEU A 169 7.79 -14.05 7.99
C LEU A 169 8.12 -15.01 9.14
N THR A 170 9.22 -15.75 9.03
CA THR A 170 9.69 -16.70 10.05
C THR A 170 11.19 -16.55 10.23
N ASP A 171 11.71 -17.08 11.33
CA ASP A 171 13.15 -17.28 11.48
C ASP A 171 13.63 -18.31 10.44
N LEU A 172 14.70 -17.99 9.72
CA LEU A 172 15.29 -18.90 8.74
C LEU A 172 16.06 -20.03 9.43
N SER A 173 16.50 -19.78 10.64
CA SER A 173 17.11 -20.78 11.52
C SER A 173 16.92 -20.37 12.98
N ALA A 174 16.66 -21.34 13.85
CA ALA A 174 16.66 -21.15 15.31
C ALA A 174 18.06 -21.26 15.92
N GLY A 175 19.06 -21.73 15.14
CA GLY A 175 20.43 -21.87 15.62
C GLY A 175 21.40 -22.23 14.50
N ILE A 176 22.16 -21.25 14.02
CA ILE A 176 23.18 -21.44 12.99
C ILE A 176 24.40 -20.59 13.30
N GLN A 177 25.59 -21.02 12.88
CA GLN A 177 26.85 -20.28 13.01
C GLN A 177 26.87 -19.04 12.11
N TRP A 178 27.68 -18.02 12.50
CA TRP A 178 27.74 -16.76 11.77
C TRP A 178 28.38 -16.88 10.38
N THR A 179 29.47 -17.65 10.27
CA THR A 179 30.21 -17.97 9.04
C THR A 179 30.58 -19.45 9.03
N THR A 180 31.12 -19.94 7.92
CA THR A 180 31.55 -21.34 7.79
C THR A 180 32.75 -21.64 8.73
N PRO A 181 32.93 -22.90 9.17
CA PRO A 181 34.00 -23.29 10.09
C PRO A 181 35.40 -22.83 9.65
N ALA A 182 35.69 -22.83 8.36
CA ALA A 182 36.96 -22.43 7.79
C ALA A 182 37.31 -20.94 8.07
N PHE A 183 36.32 -20.08 8.33
CA PHE A 183 36.50 -18.64 8.48
C PHE A 183 36.13 -18.11 9.88
N GLN A 184 35.85 -18.99 10.85
CA GLN A 184 35.47 -18.59 12.21
C GLN A 184 36.59 -17.89 13.00
N SER A 185 37.84 -18.01 12.54
CA SER A 185 38.99 -17.31 13.11
C SER A 185 39.65 -16.34 12.14
N THR A 186 38.93 -15.98 11.07
CA THR A 186 39.42 -15.10 9.99
C THR A 186 38.70 -13.76 10.01
N LEU A 187 39.48 -12.67 9.93
CA LEU A 187 38.98 -11.30 9.89
C LEU A 187 38.45 -10.97 8.50
N ILE A 188 37.27 -10.30 8.43
CA ILE A 188 36.77 -9.62 7.23
C ILE A 188 37.11 -8.12 7.33
N GLY A 189 37.06 -7.54 8.54
CA GLY A 189 37.36 -6.16 8.82
C GLY A 189 36.24 -5.19 8.48
N LEU A 190 36.62 -3.96 8.11
CA LEU A 190 35.69 -2.85 7.92
C LEU A 190 34.51 -3.16 6.92
N ALA A 191 34.76 -4.06 5.97
CA ALA A 191 33.74 -4.46 5.00
C ALA A 191 32.54 -5.19 5.62
N ALA A 192 32.68 -5.76 6.85
CA ALA A 192 31.61 -6.41 7.59
C ALA A 192 31.38 -5.71 8.97
N GLN A 193 31.66 -4.43 9.09
CA GLN A 193 31.50 -3.67 10.33
C GLN A 193 30.60 -2.44 10.18
N ASN A 194 29.97 -2.24 9.01
CA ASN A 194 29.03 -1.15 8.83
C ASN A 194 27.76 -1.40 9.66
N TYR A 195 27.55 -0.56 10.67
CA TYR A 195 26.44 -0.73 11.62
C TYR A 195 25.04 -0.44 11.02
N ARG A 196 24.98 0.20 9.83
CA ARG A 196 23.72 0.58 9.16
C ARG A 196 23.48 -0.08 7.81
N ASP A 197 24.43 -0.88 7.32
CA ASP A 197 24.34 -1.51 6.00
C ASP A 197 24.59 -3.02 6.09
N GLY A 198 23.53 -3.74 6.44
CA GLY A 198 23.55 -5.20 6.51
C GLY A 198 23.74 -5.86 5.16
N PHE A 199 23.27 -5.21 4.08
CA PHE A 199 23.44 -5.73 2.72
C PHE A 199 24.92 -5.78 2.32
N ALA A 200 25.65 -4.68 2.52
CA ALA A 200 27.10 -4.63 2.25
C ALA A 200 27.88 -5.62 3.12
N ASN A 201 27.59 -5.66 4.43
CA ASN A 201 28.20 -6.61 5.35
C ASN A 201 27.96 -8.07 4.93
N THR A 202 26.69 -8.41 4.59
CA THR A 202 26.32 -9.76 4.13
C THR A 202 27.10 -10.17 2.90
N ASN A 203 27.23 -9.27 1.92
CA ASN A 203 28.00 -9.54 0.72
C ASN A 203 29.50 -9.77 1.04
N ALA A 204 30.07 -9.01 1.97
CA ALA A 204 31.47 -9.21 2.40
C ALA A 204 31.68 -10.58 3.07
N ILE A 205 30.72 -11.03 3.91
CA ILE A 205 30.76 -12.35 4.55
C ILE A 205 30.66 -13.45 3.48
N VAL A 206 29.71 -13.32 2.54
CA VAL A 206 29.51 -14.31 1.48
C VAL A 206 30.70 -14.34 0.51
N ASN A 207 31.31 -13.23 0.21
CA ASN A 207 32.53 -13.17 -0.60
C ASN A 207 33.71 -13.90 0.03
N GLN A 208 33.81 -13.88 1.37
CA GLN A 208 34.86 -14.64 2.09
C GLN A 208 34.48 -16.14 2.21
N ALA A 209 33.27 -16.44 2.60
CA ALA A 209 32.86 -17.80 3.00
C ALA A 209 32.33 -18.65 1.83
N GLY A 210 32.04 -18.03 0.67
CA GLY A 210 31.38 -18.64 -0.46
C GLY A 210 29.87 -18.72 -0.32
N ALA A 211 29.17 -18.95 -1.44
CA ALA A 211 27.72 -19.15 -1.44
C ALA A 211 27.35 -20.45 -0.70
N GLY A 212 26.25 -20.44 0.06
CA GLY A 212 25.75 -21.62 0.78
C GLY A 212 24.76 -21.25 1.88
N THR A 213 24.10 -22.26 2.44
CA THR A 213 23.04 -22.09 3.45
C THR A 213 23.42 -22.64 4.82
N THR A 214 24.69 -22.98 5.05
CA THR A 214 25.16 -23.59 6.29
C THR A 214 25.64 -22.57 7.33
N TYR A 215 25.45 -21.28 7.07
CA TYR A 215 25.84 -20.17 7.93
C TYR A 215 24.89 -18.96 7.70
N ALA A 216 24.85 -18.04 8.67
CA ALA A 216 23.81 -17.00 8.77
C ALA A 216 23.70 -16.12 7.53
N ALA A 217 24.81 -15.51 7.07
CA ALA A 217 24.77 -14.59 5.93
C ALA A 217 24.41 -15.30 4.62
N GLY A 218 24.97 -16.48 4.39
CA GLY A 218 24.66 -17.28 3.20
C GLY A 218 23.21 -17.74 3.17
N LEU A 219 22.65 -18.14 4.34
CA LEU A 219 21.24 -18.52 4.47
C LEU A 219 20.31 -17.36 4.10
N CYS A 220 20.58 -16.13 4.58
CA CYS A 220 19.79 -14.95 4.21
C CYS A 220 19.93 -14.62 2.73
N LYS A 221 21.14 -14.70 2.16
CA LYS A 221 21.40 -14.41 0.75
C LYS A 221 20.72 -15.38 -0.21
N ALA A 222 20.53 -16.63 0.20
CA ALA A 222 19.84 -17.66 -0.58
C ALA A 222 18.29 -17.60 -0.43
N TYR A 223 17.77 -16.80 0.50
CA TYR A 223 16.34 -16.68 0.71
C TYR A 223 15.68 -15.89 -0.42
N ASN A 224 14.49 -16.29 -0.88
CA ASN A 224 13.84 -15.74 -2.06
C ASN A 224 12.32 -15.55 -1.92
N ALA A 225 11.83 -15.30 -0.70
CA ALA A 225 10.41 -15.11 -0.45
C ALA A 225 9.84 -13.96 -1.30
N GLY A 226 8.63 -14.15 -1.81
CA GLY A 226 7.94 -13.17 -2.66
C GLY A 226 8.58 -12.98 -4.05
N GLY A 227 9.53 -13.83 -4.45
CA GLY A 227 10.28 -13.69 -5.69
C GLY A 227 11.44 -12.67 -5.62
N PHE A 228 11.72 -12.15 -4.44
CA PHE A 228 12.81 -11.20 -4.20
C PHE A 228 14.10 -11.94 -3.83
N THR A 229 15.23 -11.50 -4.38
CA THR A 229 16.58 -12.10 -4.19
C THR A 229 17.57 -11.16 -3.48
N ASP A 230 17.06 -10.06 -2.95
CA ASP A 230 17.83 -9.00 -2.29
C ASP A 230 17.79 -9.09 -0.75
N TRP A 231 17.42 -10.25 -0.22
CA TRP A 231 17.45 -10.55 1.21
C TRP A 231 18.86 -10.64 1.76
N TYR A 232 19.05 -10.21 3.01
CA TYR A 232 20.34 -10.19 3.66
C TYR A 232 20.24 -10.33 5.19
N LEU A 233 21.35 -10.63 5.85
CA LEU A 233 21.47 -10.66 7.31
C LEU A 233 21.49 -9.22 7.84
N PRO A 234 20.56 -8.82 8.74
CA PRO A 234 20.47 -7.44 9.21
C PRO A 234 21.75 -6.96 9.90
N SER A 235 22.10 -5.69 9.72
CA SER A 235 23.09 -5.02 10.55
C SER A 235 22.56 -4.83 11.98
N GLY A 236 23.42 -4.40 12.91
CA GLY A 236 23.02 -4.13 14.29
C GLY A 236 21.88 -3.10 14.37
N TRP A 237 21.95 -2.04 13.57
CA TRP A 237 20.89 -1.03 13.50
C TRP A 237 19.57 -1.58 12.93
N GLU A 238 19.64 -2.36 11.85
CA GLU A 238 18.46 -2.96 11.23
C GLU A 238 17.82 -4.01 12.14
N LEU A 239 18.63 -4.79 12.87
CA LEU A 239 18.10 -5.73 13.85
C LEU A 239 17.46 -5.03 15.07
N ASN A 240 17.92 -3.81 15.41
CA ASN A 240 17.27 -2.96 16.40
C ASN A 240 15.89 -2.49 15.95
N LEU A 241 15.70 -2.19 14.66
CA LEU A 241 14.37 -1.90 14.11
C LEU A 241 13.46 -3.13 14.21
N CYS A 242 13.99 -4.34 13.94
CA CYS A 242 13.24 -5.59 14.17
C CYS A 242 12.80 -5.74 15.62
N TYR A 243 13.70 -5.49 16.58
CA TYR A 243 13.38 -5.54 18.01
C TYR A 243 12.31 -4.53 18.40
N SER A 244 12.44 -3.28 17.94
CA SER A 244 11.49 -2.21 18.27
C SER A 244 10.08 -2.47 17.74
N SER A 245 9.93 -3.18 16.62
CA SER A 245 8.65 -3.55 16.03
C SER A 245 8.16 -4.95 16.44
N ALA A 246 8.95 -5.71 17.19
CA ALA A 246 8.71 -7.12 17.45
C ALA A 246 7.34 -7.41 18.10
N LEU A 247 6.85 -6.53 18.99
CA LEU A 247 5.53 -6.71 19.62
C LEU A 247 4.40 -6.62 18.59
N ILE A 248 4.46 -5.64 17.68
CA ILE A 248 3.46 -5.47 16.61
C ILE A 248 3.54 -6.64 15.63
N VAL A 249 4.76 -7.02 15.25
CA VAL A 249 5.02 -8.14 14.33
C VAL A 249 4.51 -9.45 14.90
N ASN A 250 4.73 -9.70 16.19
CA ASN A 250 4.32 -10.94 16.86
C ASN A 250 2.80 -11.02 17.03
N GLU A 251 2.10 -9.89 17.20
CA GLU A 251 0.63 -9.85 17.19
C GLU A 251 0.06 -10.36 15.85
N ILE A 252 0.74 -10.06 14.76
CA ILE A 252 0.29 -10.43 13.40
C ILE A 252 0.74 -11.84 13.00
N LEU A 253 2.01 -12.19 13.25
CA LEU A 253 2.58 -13.48 12.85
C LEU A 253 2.33 -14.61 13.86
N GLY A 254 1.91 -14.26 15.07
CA GLY A 254 1.74 -15.16 16.20
C GLY A 254 3.07 -15.66 16.79
N ASP A 255 2.99 -16.34 17.94
CA ASP A 255 4.17 -16.79 18.69
C ASP A 255 5.05 -17.79 17.93
N THR A 256 4.47 -18.55 16.99
CA THR A 256 5.21 -19.53 16.20
C THR A 256 6.13 -18.89 15.18
N ASN A 257 5.68 -17.84 14.51
CA ASN A 257 6.37 -17.21 13.39
C ASN A 257 7.02 -15.86 13.77
N GLY A 258 6.59 -15.26 14.88
CA GLY A 258 7.10 -14.00 15.39
C GLY A 258 8.54 -14.10 15.93
N PHE A 259 9.10 -12.96 16.30
CA PHE A 259 10.42 -12.89 16.95
C PHE A 259 10.39 -13.55 18.34
N LYS A 260 11.43 -14.30 18.66
CA LYS A 260 11.54 -15.02 19.94
C LYS A 260 12.29 -14.17 20.97
N PHE A 261 11.59 -13.66 21.99
CA PHE A 261 12.21 -12.85 23.05
C PHE A 261 13.20 -13.62 23.93
N THR A 262 13.24 -14.93 23.84
CA THR A 262 14.20 -15.78 24.56
C THR A 262 15.46 -16.10 23.75
N GLN A 263 15.57 -15.59 22.52
CA GLN A 263 16.63 -15.95 21.59
C GLN A 263 17.61 -14.79 21.35
N HIS A 264 18.82 -15.20 20.93
CA HIS A 264 19.80 -14.29 20.35
C HIS A 264 19.72 -14.38 18.83
N TYR A 265 19.76 -13.24 18.16
CA TYR A 265 19.76 -13.14 16.71
C TYR A 265 21.13 -12.62 16.23
N TRP A 266 21.69 -13.23 15.20
CA TRP A 266 22.88 -12.74 14.54
C TRP A 266 22.64 -11.41 13.84
N THR A 267 23.63 -10.51 13.94
CA THR A 267 23.76 -9.38 13.01
C THR A 267 24.82 -9.71 11.95
N SER A 268 24.85 -8.95 10.86
CA SER A 268 25.91 -9.03 9.85
C SER A 268 27.23 -8.37 10.25
N ASN A 269 27.31 -7.81 11.47
CA ASN A 269 28.51 -7.12 11.94
C ASN A 269 29.52 -8.09 12.55
N GLU A 270 30.76 -8.02 12.09
CA GLU A 270 31.89 -8.56 12.84
C GLU A 270 32.02 -7.87 14.21
N GLY A 271 32.56 -8.56 15.19
CA GLY A 271 32.70 -8.04 16.54
C GLY A 271 33.65 -6.82 16.62
N PHE A 272 33.30 -5.84 17.43
CA PHE A 272 34.23 -4.70 17.72
C PHE A 272 35.39 -5.11 18.64
N SER A 273 35.23 -6.20 19.38
CA SER A 273 36.30 -6.79 20.21
C SER A 273 36.56 -8.21 19.72
N GLY A 274 37.81 -8.52 19.41
CA GLY A 274 38.24 -9.80 18.86
C GLY A 274 37.53 -10.14 17.52
N PRO A 275 37.53 -9.25 16.54
CA PRO A 275 36.69 -9.40 15.33
C PRO A 275 37.06 -10.64 14.50
N ALA A 276 38.27 -11.15 14.58
CA ALA A 276 38.67 -12.37 13.91
C ALA A 276 37.81 -13.58 14.34
N THR A 277 37.45 -13.67 15.62
CA THR A 277 36.71 -14.81 16.19
C THR A 277 35.28 -14.49 16.57
N ASN A 278 34.93 -13.21 16.69
CA ASN A 278 33.63 -12.77 17.20
C ASN A 278 32.80 -12.01 16.15
N ALA A 279 31.47 -12.18 16.24
CA ALA A 279 30.49 -11.38 15.55
C ALA A 279 29.44 -10.83 16.53
N MET A 280 28.70 -9.83 16.12
CA MET A 280 27.68 -9.19 16.96
C MET A 280 26.35 -9.93 16.87
N ARG A 281 25.64 -10.02 17.99
CA ARG A 281 24.29 -10.54 18.12
C ARG A 281 23.47 -9.68 19.06
N ASN A 282 22.15 -9.67 18.89
CA ASN A 282 21.21 -9.02 19.81
C ASN A 282 20.42 -10.08 20.57
N PHE A 283 20.25 -9.89 21.87
CA PHE A 283 19.29 -10.65 22.67
C PHE A 283 17.93 -9.93 22.68
N PHE A 284 16.88 -10.64 22.32
CA PHE A 284 15.54 -10.07 22.22
C PHE A 284 14.76 -10.07 23.55
N GLY A 285 15.26 -10.67 24.62
CA GLY A 285 14.63 -10.67 25.95
C GLY A 285 14.74 -9.34 26.68
N TYR A 286 15.89 -8.70 26.57
CA TYR A 286 16.14 -7.31 26.97
C TYR A 286 17.14 -6.74 25.98
N PHE A 287 16.89 -5.56 25.49
CA PHE A 287 17.69 -4.95 24.46
C PHE A 287 19.20 -4.94 24.82
N GLY A 288 19.97 -5.81 24.17
CA GLY A 288 21.41 -5.90 24.40
C GLY A 288 22.14 -6.41 23.16
N VAL A 289 23.21 -5.68 22.78
CA VAL A 289 24.10 -6.06 21.68
C VAL A 289 25.38 -6.64 22.26
N TYR A 290 25.73 -7.84 21.86
CA TYR A 290 26.83 -8.61 22.43
C TYR A 290 27.75 -9.17 21.34
N ALA A 291 29.06 -9.20 21.61
CA ALA A 291 29.99 -9.99 20.84
C ALA A 291 29.85 -11.47 21.23
N ALA A 292 29.87 -12.35 20.25
CA ALA A 292 29.80 -13.81 20.44
C ALA A 292 30.73 -14.49 19.45
N ASN A 293 31.28 -15.64 19.84
CA ASN A 293 32.11 -16.44 18.94
C ASN A 293 31.32 -16.81 17.67
N LYS A 294 31.93 -16.66 16.50
CA LYS A 294 31.34 -16.94 15.19
C LYS A 294 30.86 -18.38 15.04
N ALA A 295 31.35 -19.31 15.85
CA ALA A 295 30.92 -20.69 15.91
C ALA A 295 29.62 -20.91 16.72
N ASN A 296 29.21 -19.94 17.54
CA ASN A 296 27.97 -20.07 18.31
C ASN A 296 26.76 -20.19 17.39
N LEU A 297 25.74 -20.90 17.89
CA LEU A 297 24.49 -21.08 17.18
C LEU A 297 23.47 -20.03 17.68
N ASN A 298 23.03 -19.13 16.79
CA ASN A 298 22.01 -18.14 17.09
C ASN A 298 20.93 -18.13 16.00
N SER A 299 19.78 -17.56 16.32
CA SER A 299 18.68 -17.39 15.38
C SER A 299 19.02 -16.42 14.24
N VAL A 300 18.40 -16.60 13.12
CA VAL A 300 18.55 -15.78 11.92
C VAL A 300 17.20 -15.36 11.38
N ARG A 301 17.04 -14.07 11.22
CA ARG A 301 15.93 -13.42 10.52
C ARG A 301 16.49 -12.64 9.35
N ALA A 302 16.06 -12.90 8.12
CA ALA A 302 16.47 -12.11 6.98
C ALA A 302 15.67 -10.81 6.90
N VAL A 303 16.30 -9.77 6.34
CA VAL A 303 15.65 -8.49 6.02
C VAL A 303 15.95 -8.07 4.59
N ARG A 304 15.12 -7.17 4.05
CA ARG A 304 15.33 -6.47 2.78
C ARG A 304 14.78 -5.05 2.86
N LYS A 305 15.30 -4.14 2.03
CA LYS A 305 14.81 -2.76 1.88
C LYS A 305 13.85 -2.64 0.70
N PHE A 306 12.97 -1.66 0.74
CA PHE A 306 12.15 -1.20 -0.38
C PHE A 306 12.16 0.31 -0.50
#